data_44092f2ebd5aa83000614ced0518f17a
#
_entry.id   44092f2ebd5aa83000614ced0518f17a
#
_cell.length_a   1.000
_cell.length_b   1.000
_cell.length_c   1.000
_cell.angle_alpha   90.00
_cell.angle_beta   90.00
_cell.angle_gamma   90.00
#
_symmetry.space_group_name_H-M   'P 1'
#
loop_
_entity.id
_entity.type
_entity.pdbx_description
1 polymer ?
#
loop_
_entity_poly.entity_id
_entity_poly.type
_entity_poly.pdbx_seq_one_letter_code
_entity_poly.pdbx_strand_id
1 'polypeptide(L)'
;MGALILEGGTFRPIFSSGVMDALIDQGIEFPYVIGVSAGITDGFSYVSKQRKRNYDILMNHRHDKRYVGMRNYLTDKSLFGLKFAYETIPNELYPFDWETFLNSPTTIKVGVTNVETGECEYLDGKQLDKQCTMLKATCAIPFAF
;
A
#
# COMPACT_ATOMS: atom_id res chain seq x y z
N MET A 1 -12.07 -16.86 14.29
CA MET A 1 -11.57 -16.39 12.97
C MET A 1 -11.20 -14.92 13.17
N GLY A 2 -9.98 -14.49 12.88
CA GLY A 2 -9.50 -13.12 13.09
C GLY A 2 -9.41 -12.36 11.76
N ALA A 3 -9.42 -11.01 11.84
CA ALA A 3 -9.19 -10.14 10.71
C ALA A 3 -8.15 -9.07 11.08
N LEU A 4 -7.36 -8.64 10.11
CA LEU A 4 -6.44 -7.53 10.24
C LEU A 4 -7.04 -6.31 9.57
N ILE A 5 -7.27 -5.24 10.35
CA ILE A 5 -7.84 -3.99 9.88
C ILE A 5 -6.76 -2.93 9.93
N LEU A 6 -6.47 -2.30 8.78
CA LEU A 6 -5.35 -1.39 8.60
C LEU A 6 -5.84 0.02 8.26
N GLU A 7 -5.63 0.91 9.22
CA GLU A 7 -5.96 2.33 9.11
C GLU A 7 -4.97 3.07 8.19
N GLY A 8 -5.44 4.06 7.46
CA GLY A 8 -4.60 4.98 6.70
C GLY A 8 -3.76 5.91 7.59
N GLY A 9 -2.86 6.71 7.00
CA GLY A 9 -2.11 7.68 7.79
C GLY A 9 -0.75 8.09 7.24
N THR A 10 -0.58 8.11 5.95
CA THR A 10 0.64 8.55 5.25
C THR A 10 1.88 7.75 5.72
N PHE A 11 2.66 8.29 6.67
CA PHE A 11 3.86 7.63 7.20
C PHE A 11 3.64 6.92 8.55
N ARG A 12 2.49 7.12 9.20
CA ARG A 12 2.18 6.48 10.49
C ARG A 12 2.11 4.95 10.42
N PRO A 13 1.65 4.34 9.31
CA PRO A 13 1.61 2.88 9.17
C PRO A 13 2.97 2.17 9.27
N ILE A 14 4.09 2.91 9.33
CA ILE A 14 5.39 2.29 9.64
C ILE A 14 5.39 1.52 10.98
N PHE A 15 4.58 1.96 11.95
CA PHE A 15 4.36 1.21 13.18
C PHE A 15 3.66 -0.12 12.90
N SER A 16 2.60 -0.07 12.08
CA SER A 16 1.86 -1.26 11.66
C SER A 16 2.72 -2.23 10.86
N SER A 17 3.64 -1.71 10.02
CA SER A 17 4.63 -2.53 9.31
C SER A 17 5.48 -3.34 10.29
N GLY A 18 5.94 -2.73 11.39
CA GLY A 18 6.71 -3.45 12.42
C GLY A 18 5.89 -4.54 13.10
N VAL A 19 4.61 -4.29 13.37
CA VAL A 19 3.69 -5.30 13.91
C VAL A 19 3.50 -6.44 12.91
N MET A 20 3.27 -6.14 11.63
CA MET A 20 3.11 -7.16 10.58
C MET A 20 4.38 -7.97 10.35
N ASP A 21 5.56 -7.34 10.45
CA ASP A 21 6.84 -8.05 10.42
C ASP A 21 6.95 -9.07 11.56
N ALA A 22 6.54 -8.68 12.77
CA ALA A 22 6.51 -9.59 13.91
C ALA A 22 5.49 -10.74 13.73
N LEU A 23 4.34 -10.47 13.11
CA LEU A 23 3.36 -11.51 12.75
C LEU A 23 3.95 -12.50 11.74
N ILE A 24 4.63 -12.00 10.70
CA ILE A 24 5.33 -12.85 9.71
C ILE A 24 6.38 -13.73 10.41
N ASP A 25 7.20 -13.15 11.30
CA ASP A 25 8.25 -13.88 12.04
C ASP A 25 7.67 -15.00 12.93
N GLN A 26 6.45 -14.83 13.43
CA GLN A 26 5.74 -15.83 14.24
C GLN A 26 4.89 -16.80 13.42
N GLY A 27 4.85 -16.66 12.08
CA GLY A 27 4.00 -17.46 11.21
C GLY A 27 2.51 -17.25 11.43
N ILE A 28 2.12 -16.08 11.96
CA ILE A 28 0.71 -15.72 12.19
C ILE A 28 0.14 -15.11 10.93
N GLU A 29 -0.86 -15.76 10.36
CA GLU A 29 -1.57 -15.31 9.16
C GLU A 29 -3.05 -15.06 9.46
N PHE A 30 -3.54 -13.88 9.07
CA PHE A 30 -4.96 -13.57 9.14
C PHE A 30 -5.66 -13.97 7.84
N PRO A 31 -6.78 -14.69 7.92
CA PRO A 31 -7.51 -15.09 6.71
C PRO A 31 -8.20 -13.93 5.99
N TYR A 32 -8.33 -12.77 6.66
CA TYR A 32 -8.95 -11.58 6.11
C TYR A 32 -8.14 -10.33 6.48
N VAL A 33 -7.77 -9.55 5.48
CA VAL A 33 -7.07 -8.27 5.62
C VAL A 33 -7.89 -7.20 4.91
N ILE A 34 -8.16 -6.10 5.58
CA ILE A 34 -8.86 -4.95 5.01
C ILE A 34 -8.19 -3.67 5.46
N GLY A 35 -8.13 -2.68 4.60
CA GLY A 35 -7.58 -1.40 4.97
C GLY A 35 -7.72 -0.33 3.91
N VAL A 36 -7.19 0.85 4.24
CA VAL A 36 -7.22 2.03 3.38
C VAL A 36 -5.86 2.68 3.31
N SER A 37 -5.57 3.39 2.20
CA SER A 37 -4.41 4.25 2.04
C SER A 37 -3.09 3.53 2.37
N ALA A 38 -2.16 4.20 3.05
CA ALA A 38 -0.87 3.64 3.42
C ALA A 38 -0.97 2.35 4.25
N GLY A 39 -2.03 2.18 5.06
CA GLY A 39 -2.21 0.95 5.83
C GLY A 39 -2.40 -0.27 4.95
N ILE A 40 -3.23 -0.17 3.90
CA ILE A 40 -3.43 -1.32 3.02
C ILE A 40 -2.20 -1.59 2.14
N THR A 41 -1.39 -0.58 1.80
CA THR A 41 -0.12 -0.83 1.10
C THR A 41 0.81 -1.72 1.92
N ASP A 42 0.82 -1.53 3.25
CA ASP A 42 1.52 -2.41 4.18
C ASP A 42 0.90 -3.81 4.21
N GLY A 43 -0.42 -3.91 4.14
CA GLY A 43 -1.17 -5.16 4.08
C GLY A 43 -0.78 -6.03 2.87
N PHE A 44 -0.51 -5.43 1.72
CA PHE A 44 -0.02 -6.14 0.55
C PHE A 44 1.34 -6.81 0.81
N SER A 45 2.27 -6.09 1.44
CA SER A 45 3.58 -6.65 1.82
C SER A 45 3.47 -7.76 2.88
N TYR A 46 2.52 -7.63 3.81
CA TYR A 46 2.22 -8.68 4.79
C TYR A 46 1.68 -9.95 4.12
N VAL A 47 0.69 -9.83 3.23
CA VAL A 47 0.09 -10.97 2.52
C VAL A 47 1.09 -11.65 1.58
N SER A 48 2.02 -10.90 0.99
CA SER A 48 3.13 -11.43 0.19
C SER A 48 4.35 -11.89 1.02
N LYS A 49 4.25 -11.85 2.36
CA LYS A 49 5.30 -12.26 3.31
C LYS A 49 6.63 -11.52 3.13
N GLN A 50 6.59 -10.32 2.57
CA GLN A 50 7.77 -9.49 2.30
C GLN A 50 8.15 -8.65 3.53
N ARG A 51 8.81 -9.32 4.48
CA ARG A 51 9.32 -8.72 5.72
C ARG A 51 10.21 -7.50 5.45
N LYS A 52 10.04 -6.45 6.24
CA LYS A 52 10.76 -5.17 6.16
C LYS A 52 10.57 -4.35 4.88
N ARG A 53 9.90 -4.89 3.86
CA ARG A 53 9.78 -4.21 2.57
C ARG A 53 9.28 -2.77 2.73
N ASN A 54 8.20 -2.55 3.47
CA ASN A 54 7.65 -1.20 3.65
C ASN A 54 8.54 -0.31 4.52
N TYR A 55 9.15 -0.87 5.55
CA TYR A 55 10.13 -0.16 6.36
C TYR A 55 11.31 0.34 5.50
N ASP A 56 11.90 -0.53 4.69
CA ASP A 56 13.05 -0.19 3.84
C ASP A 56 12.68 0.83 2.77
N ILE A 57 11.52 0.68 2.13
CA ILE A 57 10.99 1.67 1.18
C ILE A 57 10.88 3.04 1.84
N LEU A 58 10.24 3.09 2.99
CA LEU A 58 9.99 4.36 3.68
C LEU A 58 11.29 5.00 4.19
N MET A 59 12.15 4.22 4.83
CA MET A 59 13.40 4.75 5.39
C MET A 59 14.37 5.24 4.32
N ASN A 60 14.42 4.57 3.17
CA ASN A 60 15.32 4.93 2.08
C ASN A 60 14.78 6.06 1.20
N HIS A 61 13.46 6.22 1.10
CA HIS A 61 12.85 7.15 0.13
C HIS A 61 12.03 8.29 0.72
N ARG A 62 11.78 8.35 2.04
CA ARG A 62 10.98 9.43 2.66
C ARG A 62 11.50 10.85 2.38
N HIS A 63 12.78 11.00 2.10
CA HIS A 63 13.43 12.28 1.76
C HIS A 63 13.77 12.39 0.26
N ASP A 64 13.42 11.38 -0.53
CA ASP A 64 13.62 11.40 -1.97
C ASP A 64 12.59 12.34 -2.62
N LYS A 65 13.07 13.34 -3.35
CA LYS A 65 12.22 14.33 -4.02
C LYS A 65 11.36 13.72 -5.14
N ARG A 66 11.72 12.52 -5.61
CA ARG A 66 10.89 11.74 -6.55
C ARG A 66 9.71 11.09 -5.83
N TYR A 67 9.85 10.78 -4.53
CA TYR A 67 8.79 10.19 -3.72
C TYR A 67 7.80 11.25 -3.25
N VAL A 68 8.29 12.34 -2.62
CA VAL A 68 7.48 13.49 -2.18
C VAL A 68 8.20 14.79 -2.48
N GLY A 69 7.55 15.71 -3.20
CA GLY A 69 8.17 17.01 -3.47
C GLY A 69 7.32 17.93 -4.34
N MET A 70 7.53 19.24 -4.17
CA MET A 70 6.83 20.28 -4.93
C MET A 70 7.01 20.16 -6.45
N ARG A 71 8.13 19.60 -6.91
CA ARG A 71 8.34 19.37 -8.36
C ARG A 71 7.29 18.43 -8.94
N ASN A 72 6.93 17.36 -8.20
CA ASN A 72 5.89 16.43 -8.64
C ASN A 72 4.54 17.14 -8.77
N TYR A 73 4.24 18.10 -7.89
CA TYR A 73 3.02 18.90 -7.99
C TYR A 73 2.95 19.74 -9.26
N LEU A 74 4.08 20.26 -9.72
CA LEU A 74 4.14 21.04 -10.96
C LEU A 74 3.97 20.17 -12.21
N THR A 75 4.48 18.93 -12.20
CA THR A 75 4.40 18.01 -13.34
C THR A 75 3.12 17.15 -13.33
N ASP A 76 2.80 16.57 -12.21
CA ASP A 76 1.80 15.49 -12.10
C ASP A 76 0.53 15.91 -11.34
N LYS A 77 0.49 17.19 -10.86
CA LYS A 77 -0.58 17.73 -9.98
C LYS A 77 -0.73 16.95 -8.65
N SER A 78 0.31 16.22 -8.27
CA SER A 78 0.40 15.46 -7.03
C SER A 78 1.70 15.80 -6.30
N LEU A 79 1.67 15.92 -4.96
CA LEU A 79 2.87 16.03 -4.15
C LEU A 79 3.68 14.74 -4.13
N PHE A 80 3.02 13.60 -4.33
CA PHE A 80 3.66 12.30 -4.48
C PHE A 80 4.01 12.04 -5.93
N GLY A 81 5.21 11.54 -6.20
CA GLY A 81 5.61 11.10 -7.53
C GLY A 81 4.97 9.75 -7.84
N LEU A 82 3.79 9.78 -8.45
CA LEU A 82 2.94 8.60 -8.65
C LEU A 82 3.66 7.49 -9.40
N LYS A 83 4.35 7.82 -10.47
CA LYS A 83 5.14 6.85 -11.23
C LYS A 83 6.26 6.25 -10.38
N PHE A 84 6.96 7.07 -9.61
CA PHE A 84 8.06 6.58 -8.77
C PHE A 84 7.54 5.67 -7.66
N ALA A 85 6.51 6.12 -6.92
CA ALA A 85 5.96 5.40 -5.76
C ALA A 85 5.25 4.09 -6.14
N TYR A 86 4.47 4.09 -7.23
CA TYR A 86 3.57 2.99 -7.55
C TYR A 86 4.02 2.13 -8.74
N GLU A 87 5.05 2.54 -9.48
CA GLU A 87 5.57 1.77 -10.60
C GLU A 87 7.06 1.45 -10.42
N THR A 88 7.94 2.46 -10.24
CA THR A 88 9.39 2.23 -10.11
C THR A 88 9.73 1.47 -8.81
N ILE A 89 9.19 1.89 -7.68
CA ILE A 89 9.45 1.20 -6.40
C ILE A 89 9.01 -0.26 -6.44
N PRO A 90 7.74 -0.60 -6.72
CA PRO A 90 7.26 -1.98 -6.63
C PRO A 90 7.68 -2.89 -7.78
N ASN A 91 8.13 -2.35 -8.92
CA ASN A 91 8.52 -3.19 -10.05
C ASN A 91 10.04 -3.29 -10.25
N GLU A 92 10.83 -2.30 -9.77
CA GLU A 92 12.26 -2.21 -10.04
C GLU A 92 13.12 -2.22 -8.78
N LEU A 93 12.80 -1.34 -7.78
CA LEU A 93 13.65 -1.14 -6.61
C LEU A 93 13.37 -2.12 -5.47
N TYR A 94 12.11 -2.41 -5.22
CA TYR A 94 11.62 -3.37 -4.22
C TYR A 94 10.55 -4.25 -4.86
N PRO A 95 10.93 -5.18 -5.76
CA PRO A 95 9.98 -5.97 -6.52
C PRO A 95 8.94 -6.63 -5.63
N PHE A 96 7.68 -6.52 -6.05
CA PHE A 96 6.58 -7.14 -5.34
C PHE A 96 6.51 -8.63 -5.67
N ASP A 97 6.39 -9.46 -4.65
CA ASP A 97 6.28 -10.91 -4.81
C ASP A 97 4.84 -11.31 -5.20
N TRP A 98 4.58 -11.21 -6.49
CA TRP A 98 3.30 -11.55 -7.08
C TRP A 98 2.92 -13.02 -6.88
N GLU A 99 3.89 -13.93 -6.92
CA GLU A 99 3.66 -15.36 -6.79
C GLU A 99 3.14 -15.70 -5.39
N THR A 100 3.87 -15.29 -4.36
CA THR A 100 3.45 -15.49 -2.97
C THR A 100 2.11 -14.80 -2.69
N PHE A 101 1.93 -13.57 -3.18
CA PHE A 101 0.69 -12.82 -3.00
C PHE A 101 -0.52 -13.51 -3.61
N LEU A 102 -0.44 -13.92 -4.87
CA LEU A 102 -1.58 -14.53 -5.58
C LEU A 102 -1.93 -15.92 -5.03
N ASN A 103 -0.93 -16.68 -4.60
CA ASN A 103 -1.11 -18.01 -4.00
C ASN A 103 -1.57 -17.97 -2.53
N SER A 104 -1.50 -16.82 -1.86
CA SER A 104 -1.98 -16.69 -0.48
C SER A 104 -3.50 -16.90 -0.40
N PRO A 105 -4.00 -17.71 0.56
CA PRO A 105 -5.43 -17.92 0.77
C PRO A 105 -6.12 -16.70 1.42
N THR A 106 -5.36 -15.69 1.84
CA THR A 106 -5.89 -14.51 2.51
C THR A 106 -6.76 -13.69 1.58
N THR A 107 -7.98 -13.39 2.00
CA THR A 107 -8.81 -12.37 1.37
C THR A 107 -8.29 -10.99 1.73
N ILE A 108 -8.02 -10.15 0.73
CA ILE A 108 -7.58 -8.77 0.94
C ILE A 108 -8.57 -7.80 0.29
N LYS A 109 -9.02 -6.79 1.04
CA LYS A 109 -9.96 -5.75 0.60
C LYS A 109 -9.36 -4.37 0.74
N VAL A 110 -9.52 -3.57 -0.31
CA VAL A 110 -9.02 -2.19 -0.39
C VAL A 110 -10.20 -1.24 -0.35
N GLY A 111 -10.28 -0.43 0.72
CA GLY A 111 -11.30 0.59 0.84
C GLY A 111 -10.97 1.82 -0.02
N VAL A 112 -11.94 2.27 -0.81
CA VAL A 112 -11.89 3.47 -1.64
C VAL A 112 -13.17 4.28 -1.47
N THR A 113 -13.14 5.55 -1.83
CA THR A 113 -14.34 6.39 -1.87
C THR A 113 -14.77 6.59 -3.32
N ASN A 114 -16.00 6.26 -3.63
CA ASN A 114 -16.60 6.59 -4.91
C ASN A 114 -16.84 8.11 -4.98
N VAL A 115 -16.21 8.78 -5.92
CA VAL A 115 -16.25 10.25 -6.01
C VAL A 115 -17.60 10.80 -6.50
N GLU A 116 -18.43 9.98 -7.12
CA GLU A 116 -19.75 10.39 -7.60
C GLU A 116 -20.80 10.29 -6.49
N THR A 117 -20.74 9.23 -5.67
CA THR A 117 -21.73 8.95 -4.62
C THR A 117 -21.29 9.38 -3.23
N GLY A 118 -19.97 9.50 -3.00
CA GLY A 118 -19.38 9.71 -1.68
C GLY A 118 -19.36 8.45 -0.80
N GLU A 119 -19.79 7.31 -1.32
CA GLU A 119 -19.86 6.07 -0.58
C GLU A 119 -18.51 5.35 -0.55
N CYS A 120 -18.29 4.57 0.51
CA CYS A 120 -17.12 3.70 0.62
C CYS A 120 -17.37 2.39 -0.13
N GLU A 121 -16.44 2.03 -1.00
CA GLU A 121 -16.43 0.77 -1.72
C GLU A 121 -15.21 -0.08 -1.32
N TYR A 122 -15.34 -1.40 -1.41
CA TYR A 122 -14.27 -2.34 -1.06
C TYR A 122 -13.89 -3.19 -2.25
N LEU A 123 -12.77 -2.84 -2.86
CA LEU A 123 -12.23 -3.54 -4.03
C LEU A 123 -11.56 -4.86 -3.61
N ASP A 124 -11.56 -5.82 -4.51
CA ASP A 124 -10.83 -7.07 -4.30
C ASP A 124 -9.32 -6.85 -4.56
N GLY A 125 -8.52 -6.91 -3.50
CA GLY A 125 -7.08 -6.67 -3.61
C GLY A 125 -6.34 -7.69 -4.48
N LYS A 126 -6.92 -8.89 -4.71
CA LYS A 126 -6.34 -9.86 -5.66
C LYS A 126 -6.37 -9.39 -7.12
N GLN A 127 -7.11 -8.33 -7.42
CA GLN A 127 -7.14 -7.66 -8.73
C GLN A 127 -6.11 -6.52 -8.85
N LEU A 128 -5.15 -6.42 -7.93
CA LEU A 128 -4.07 -5.43 -8.04
C LEU A 128 -3.32 -5.60 -9.37
N ASP A 129 -3.16 -4.51 -10.09
CA ASP A 129 -2.36 -4.43 -11.31
C ASP A 129 -0.93 -3.92 -11.06
N LYS A 130 -0.04 -4.10 -12.02
CA LYS A 130 1.36 -3.63 -11.93
C LYS A 130 1.52 -2.12 -11.90
N GLN A 131 0.49 -1.36 -12.29
CA GLN A 131 0.40 0.09 -12.19
C GLN A 131 -0.11 0.54 -10.83
N CYS A 132 -0.50 -0.41 -9.97
CA CYS A 132 -1.04 -0.17 -8.63
C CYS A 132 -2.25 0.78 -8.64
N THR A 133 -3.15 0.65 -9.62
CA THR A 133 -4.28 1.57 -9.83
C THR A 133 -5.17 1.69 -8.59
N MET A 134 -5.53 0.55 -7.97
CA MET A 134 -6.34 0.60 -6.75
C MET A 134 -5.60 1.18 -5.54
N LEU A 135 -4.26 1.06 -5.47
CA LEU A 135 -3.47 1.70 -4.42
C LEU A 135 -3.40 3.21 -4.63
N LYS A 136 -3.28 3.67 -5.88
CA LYS A 136 -3.40 5.09 -6.19
C LYS A 136 -4.77 5.62 -5.76
N ALA A 137 -5.85 4.90 -6.05
CA ALA A 137 -7.20 5.30 -5.67
C ALA A 137 -7.40 5.39 -4.14
N THR A 138 -6.98 4.37 -3.39
CA THR A 138 -7.14 4.37 -1.92
C THR A 138 -6.25 5.40 -1.21
N CYS A 139 -5.12 5.79 -1.83
CA CYS A 139 -4.21 6.81 -1.28
C CYS A 139 -4.54 8.23 -1.75
N ALA A 140 -5.48 8.41 -2.66
CA ALA A 140 -5.80 9.71 -3.21
C ALA A 140 -6.28 10.69 -2.12
N ILE A 141 -5.65 11.86 -2.06
CA ILE A 141 -6.02 12.96 -1.18
C ILE A 141 -6.42 14.14 -2.08
N PRO A 142 -7.66 14.63 -2.01
CA PRO A 142 -8.07 15.75 -2.84
C PRO A 142 -7.07 16.91 -2.79
N PHE A 143 -6.71 17.46 -3.95
CA PHE A 143 -5.75 18.55 -4.17
C PHE A 143 -4.27 18.24 -3.86
N ALA A 144 -3.95 17.10 -3.28
CA ALA A 144 -2.55 16.75 -2.93
C ALA A 144 -2.02 15.50 -3.66
N PHE A 145 -2.94 14.79 -4.34
CA PHE A 145 -2.64 13.50 -4.96
C PHE A 145 -3.47 13.33 -6.23
#